data_6150d39d7c4969edc4961c510c9f44f4
#
_entry.id   6150d39d7c4969edc4961c510c9f44f4
#
_cell.length_a   1.000
_cell.length_b   1.000
_cell.length_c   1.000
_cell.angle_alpha   90.00
_cell.angle_beta   90.00
_cell.angle_gamma   90.00
#
_symmetry.space_group_name_H-M   'P 1'
#
loop_
_entity.id
_entity.type
_entity.pdbx_description
1 polymer ?
#
loop_
_entity_poly.entity_id
_entity_poly.type
_entity_poly.pdbx_seq_one_letter_code
_entity_poly.pdbx_strand_id
1 'polypeptide(L)'
;MRVDIKEKLYSGKPALRDIRVNFPRGKATLIIGTSGAGKSTLIKCMIGTTSYEGTVTEYNREEIAYIPQHPALNVRETAQEAIYWSALFSRLYSKDALAAEVDRYIHTMGLQSVRDNEIRRLSGGQQQRVSIAKELIRGKNIIIADEIDTGLDCGVSRDLVSKLCSITRKENKTTIIISHNIVNIELYDRVVVLVKSSSKCGGIAYAGSPKQIRSFFEVDDYVDILTRVNAADEGGRGEADYFIRKFASYRERQGKK
;
A
#
# COMPACT_ATOMS: atom_id res chain seq x y z
N MET A 1 13.20 2.47 0.94
CA MET A 1 13.00 1.55 2.10
C MET A 1 13.30 0.14 1.65
N ARG A 2 14.16 -0.57 2.37
CA ARG A 2 14.53 -1.96 2.10
C ARG A 2 14.04 -2.86 3.22
N VAL A 3 13.34 -3.93 2.87
CA VAL A 3 12.77 -4.93 3.79
C VAL A 3 13.47 -6.26 3.58
N ASP A 4 14.02 -6.81 4.65
CA ASP A 4 14.62 -8.15 4.69
C ASP A 4 14.13 -8.85 5.97
N ILE A 5 12.98 -9.54 5.88
CA ILE A 5 12.39 -10.30 6.98
C ILE A 5 12.73 -11.76 6.75
N LYS A 6 13.57 -12.32 7.62
CA LYS A 6 13.89 -13.75 7.57
C LYS A 6 12.69 -14.57 7.98
N GLU A 7 12.09 -14.22 9.11
CA GLU A 7 10.90 -14.89 9.62
C GLU A 7 10.07 -13.98 10.53
N LYS A 8 8.74 -14.15 10.45
CA LYS A 8 7.77 -13.59 11.39
C LYS A 8 6.86 -14.69 11.87
N LEU A 9 6.83 -14.88 13.20
CA LEU A 9 5.97 -15.86 13.86
C LEU A 9 4.82 -15.19 14.62
N TYR A 10 3.68 -15.88 14.67
CA TYR A 10 2.59 -15.65 15.60
C TYR A 10 2.31 -16.95 16.37
N SER A 11 2.48 -16.92 17.68
CA SER A 11 2.29 -18.11 18.54
C SER A 11 3.05 -19.36 18.00
N GLY A 12 4.29 -19.17 17.58
CA GLY A 12 5.14 -20.23 17.04
C GLY A 12 4.83 -20.65 15.59
N LYS A 13 3.81 -20.08 14.94
CA LYS A 13 3.47 -20.40 13.55
C LYS A 13 4.02 -19.33 12.61
N PRO A 14 4.69 -19.70 11.51
CA PRO A 14 5.26 -18.75 10.56
C PRO A 14 4.15 -18.04 9.79
N ALA A 15 4.17 -16.70 9.83
CA ALA A 15 3.30 -15.85 9.05
C ALA A 15 3.98 -15.31 7.80
N LEU A 16 5.28 -14.97 7.88
CA LEU A 16 6.12 -14.54 6.77
C LEU A 16 7.47 -15.24 6.83
N ARG A 17 8.04 -15.59 5.68
CA ARG A 17 9.38 -16.14 5.56
C ARG A 17 10.09 -15.64 4.31
N ASP A 18 11.41 -15.32 4.43
CA ASP A 18 12.29 -14.90 3.34
C ASP A 18 11.75 -13.74 2.49
N ILE A 19 11.14 -12.75 3.16
CA ILE A 19 10.61 -11.56 2.50
C ILE A 19 11.74 -10.57 2.26
N ARG A 20 12.20 -10.47 1.01
CA ARG A 20 13.22 -9.51 0.60
C ARG A 20 12.69 -8.64 -0.52
N VAL A 21 12.41 -7.39 -0.22
CA VAL A 21 11.86 -6.42 -1.18
C VAL A 21 12.42 -5.02 -0.93
N ASN A 22 12.60 -4.29 -2.02
CA ASN A 22 12.97 -2.88 -1.99
C ASN A 22 11.82 -2.03 -2.51
N PHE A 23 11.50 -0.95 -1.80
CA PHE A 23 10.54 0.09 -2.17
C PHE A 23 11.29 1.39 -2.49
N PRO A 24 11.56 1.66 -3.78
CA PRO A 24 12.37 2.79 -4.19
C PRO A 24 11.68 4.13 -3.91
N ARG A 25 12.47 5.16 -3.65
CA ARG A 25 12.00 6.53 -3.53
C ARG A 25 11.46 7.04 -4.87
N GLY A 26 10.44 7.90 -4.82
CA GLY A 26 9.77 8.44 -6.01
C GLY A 26 8.90 7.42 -6.76
N LYS A 27 8.67 6.23 -6.18
CA LYS A 27 7.94 5.13 -6.83
C LYS A 27 6.73 4.69 -6.02
N ALA A 28 5.63 4.44 -6.73
CA ALA A 28 4.44 3.80 -6.18
C ALA A 28 4.52 2.29 -6.42
N THR A 29 4.42 1.51 -5.34
CA THR A 29 4.43 0.05 -5.38
C THR A 29 3.07 -0.50 -4.95
N LEU A 30 2.47 -1.33 -5.80
CA LEU A 30 1.29 -2.12 -5.47
C LEU A 30 1.72 -3.43 -4.81
N ILE A 31 1.11 -3.78 -3.68
CA ILE A 31 1.19 -5.12 -3.09
C ILE A 31 -0.16 -5.81 -3.27
N ILE A 32 -0.17 -6.88 -4.04
CA ILE A 32 -1.31 -7.79 -4.20
C ILE A 32 -0.96 -9.16 -3.64
N GLY A 33 -1.97 -9.99 -3.48
CA GLY A 33 -1.71 -11.39 -3.11
C GLY A 33 -2.93 -12.08 -2.51
N THR A 34 -2.77 -13.37 -2.30
CA THR A 34 -3.81 -14.26 -1.81
C THR A 34 -4.30 -13.86 -0.42
N SER A 35 -5.50 -14.28 -0.05
CA SER A 35 -6.00 -14.13 1.32
C SER A 35 -5.09 -14.86 2.29
N GLY A 36 -4.82 -14.26 3.44
CA GLY A 36 -3.93 -14.86 4.43
C GLY A 36 -2.44 -14.94 4.03
N ALA A 37 -2.01 -14.33 2.91
CA ALA A 37 -0.60 -14.28 2.50
C ALA A 37 0.30 -13.43 3.41
N GLY A 38 -0.27 -12.73 4.40
CA GLY A 38 0.51 -11.93 5.35
C GLY A 38 0.73 -10.48 4.93
N LYS A 39 -0.08 -9.91 4.01
CA LYS A 39 0.01 -8.50 3.57
C LYS A 39 -0.04 -7.52 4.76
N SER A 40 -1.04 -7.62 5.62
CA SER A 40 -1.16 -6.78 6.82
C SER A 40 -0.05 -7.09 7.86
N THR A 41 0.46 -8.32 7.90
CA THR A 41 1.62 -8.66 8.73
C THR A 41 2.88 -7.97 8.21
N LEU A 42 3.08 -7.92 6.91
CA LEU A 42 4.18 -7.19 6.28
C LEU A 42 4.12 -5.70 6.61
N ILE A 43 2.94 -5.07 6.52
CA ILE A 43 2.75 -3.67 6.98
C ILE A 43 3.17 -3.52 8.44
N LYS A 44 2.67 -4.36 9.34
CA LYS A 44 2.99 -4.30 10.77
C LYS A 44 4.49 -4.40 11.04
N CYS A 45 5.21 -5.21 10.27
CA CYS A 45 6.67 -5.28 10.34
C CYS A 45 7.31 -3.97 9.86
N MET A 46 6.84 -3.42 8.72
CA MET A 46 7.38 -2.17 8.15
C MET A 46 7.15 -0.97 9.06
N ILE A 47 5.97 -0.82 9.65
CA ILE A 47 5.67 0.29 10.59
C ILE A 47 6.21 0.00 12.01
N GLY A 48 6.72 -1.21 12.27
CA GLY A 48 7.36 -1.58 13.53
C GLY A 48 6.42 -1.82 14.69
N THR A 49 5.16 -2.22 14.43
CA THR A 49 4.17 -2.55 15.45
C THR A 49 4.18 -4.03 15.87
N THR A 50 5.06 -4.83 15.28
CA THR A 50 5.26 -6.24 15.64
C THR A 50 6.73 -6.62 15.54
N SER A 51 7.16 -7.59 16.36
CA SER A 51 8.51 -8.16 16.29
C SER A 51 8.66 -9.12 15.11
N TYR A 52 9.84 -9.21 14.54
CA TYR A 52 10.21 -10.14 13.47
C TYR A 52 11.73 -10.37 13.50
N GLU A 53 12.20 -11.43 12.87
CA GLU A 53 13.62 -11.65 12.61
C GLU A 53 13.98 -11.02 11.27
N GLY A 54 15.01 -10.19 11.26
CA GLY A 54 15.46 -9.50 10.05
C GLY A 54 15.59 -7.99 10.26
N THR A 55 15.59 -7.24 9.17
CA THR A 55 15.79 -5.79 9.18
C THR A 55 14.87 -5.08 8.20
N VAL A 56 14.46 -3.87 8.59
CA VAL A 56 13.87 -2.88 7.67
C VAL A 56 14.71 -1.63 7.77
N THR A 57 15.33 -1.22 6.67
CA THR A 57 16.36 -0.18 6.61
C THR A 57 16.04 0.90 5.59
N GLU A 58 16.90 1.93 5.52
CA GLU A 58 16.79 3.07 4.61
C GLU A 58 15.52 3.90 4.84
N TYR A 59 15.07 4.01 6.10
CA TYR A 59 13.94 4.83 6.50
C TYR A 59 13.96 5.11 8.01
N ASN A 60 13.24 6.17 8.41
CA ASN A 60 12.86 6.41 9.80
C ASN A 60 11.35 6.13 9.95
N ARG A 61 10.95 5.44 11.02
CA ARG A 61 9.53 5.14 11.31
C ARG A 61 8.68 6.40 11.43
N GLU A 62 9.25 7.49 11.92
CA GLU A 62 8.58 8.77 12.02
C GLU A 62 8.24 9.39 10.66
N GLU A 63 8.88 8.92 9.58
CA GLU A 63 8.63 9.36 8.22
C GLU A 63 7.48 8.60 7.54
N ILE A 64 6.83 7.66 8.23
CA ILE A 64 5.73 6.89 7.69
C ILE A 64 4.39 7.58 7.97
N ALA A 65 3.62 7.83 6.91
CA ALA A 65 2.19 8.06 6.95
C ALA A 65 1.48 6.72 6.70
N TYR A 66 0.73 6.25 7.66
CA TYR A 66 -0.06 5.02 7.52
C TYR A 66 -1.54 5.35 7.37
N ILE A 67 -2.10 4.90 6.26
CA ILE A 67 -3.51 5.07 5.92
C ILE A 67 -4.18 3.71 6.05
N PRO A 68 -4.99 3.49 7.10
CA PRO A 68 -5.64 2.21 7.34
C PRO A 68 -6.84 1.99 6.41
N GLN A 69 -7.23 0.74 6.26
CA GLN A 69 -8.42 0.31 5.50
C GLN A 69 -9.70 1.00 6.00
N HIS A 70 -9.86 1.10 7.32
CA HIS A 70 -10.97 1.80 7.96
C HIS A 70 -10.48 3.13 8.52
N PRO A 71 -10.97 4.26 8.00
CA PRO A 71 -10.54 5.57 8.45
C PRO A 71 -10.78 5.80 9.94
N ALA A 72 -9.71 6.15 10.67
CA ALA A 72 -9.80 6.58 12.06
C ALA A 72 -10.08 8.09 12.12
N LEU A 73 -11.33 8.49 11.92
CA LEU A 73 -11.77 9.87 11.86
C LEU A 73 -12.69 10.21 13.04
N ASN A 74 -12.56 11.43 13.55
CA ASN A 74 -13.55 11.98 14.48
C ASN A 74 -14.79 12.38 13.69
N VAL A 75 -15.88 11.67 13.88
CA VAL A 75 -17.12 11.83 13.10
C VAL A 75 -17.84 13.17 13.30
N ARG A 76 -17.48 13.93 14.36
CA ARG A 76 -18.04 15.24 14.68
C ARG A 76 -17.26 16.40 14.06
N GLU A 77 -16.04 16.17 13.59
CA GLU A 77 -15.27 17.16 12.86
C GLU A 77 -15.80 17.30 11.42
N THR A 78 -15.63 18.49 10.84
CA THR A 78 -15.79 18.67 9.40
C THR A 78 -14.59 18.09 8.64
N ALA A 79 -14.73 17.87 7.33
CA ALA A 79 -13.63 17.42 6.49
C ALA A 79 -12.45 18.41 6.57
N GLN A 80 -12.72 19.70 6.55
CA GLN A 80 -11.71 20.76 6.69
C GLN A 80 -11.01 20.72 8.04
N GLU A 81 -11.75 20.64 9.15
CA GLU A 81 -11.18 20.60 10.50
C GLU A 81 -10.27 19.40 10.69
N ALA A 82 -10.65 18.22 10.24
CA ALA A 82 -9.83 17.02 10.35
C ALA A 82 -8.49 17.16 9.64
N ILE A 83 -8.48 17.79 8.46
CA ILE A 83 -7.25 18.06 7.69
C ILE A 83 -6.44 19.19 8.37
N TYR A 84 -7.11 20.25 8.81
CA TYR A 84 -6.50 21.39 9.50
C TYR A 84 -5.74 20.97 10.77
N TRP A 85 -6.35 20.17 11.63
CA TRP A 85 -5.69 19.70 12.85
C TRP A 85 -4.47 18.83 12.54
N SER A 86 -4.54 17.99 11.51
CA SER A 86 -3.40 17.19 11.07
C SER A 86 -2.24 18.06 10.56
N ALA A 87 -2.55 19.13 9.83
CA ALA A 87 -1.56 20.10 9.37
C ALA A 87 -0.93 20.88 10.54
N LEU A 88 -1.74 21.36 11.45
CA LEU A 88 -1.31 22.12 12.62
C LEU A 88 -0.36 21.30 13.51
N PHE A 89 -0.74 20.07 13.85
CA PHE A 89 0.07 19.18 14.67
C PHE A 89 1.34 18.67 13.98
N SER A 90 1.40 18.71 12.64
CA SER A 90 2.61 18.36 11.90
C SER A 90 3.75 19.37 12.13
N ARG A 91 3.42 20.63 12.48
CA ARG A 91 4.32 21.76 12.66
C ARG A 91 5.17 22.09 11.42
N LEU A 92 4.72 21.69 10.23
CA LEU A 92 5.44 21.92 8.97
C LEU A 92 5.13 23.28 8.34
N TYR A 93 3.98 23.85 8.68
CA TYR A 93 3.45 25.04 8.02
C TYR A 93 3.45 26.24 8.97
N SER A 94 3.80 27.42 8.46
CA SER A 94 3.56 28.68 9.19
C SER A 94 2.05 28.93 9.32
N LYS A 95 1.64 29.82 10.24
CA LYS A 95 0.23 30.17 10.40
C LYS A 95 -0.40 30.69 9.11
N ASP A 96 0.36 31.46 8.34
CA ASP A 96 -0.11 32.08 7.08
C ASP A 96 -0.24 31.04 5.94
N ALA A 97 0.62 30.01 5.92
CA ALA A 97 0.58 28.96 4.92
C ALA A 97 -0.43 27.84 5.23
N LEU A 98 -0.82 27.69 6.50
CA LEU A 98 -1.62 26.57 6.97
C LEU A 98 -2.97 26.45 6.23
N ALA A 99 -3.71 27.55 6.13
CA ALA A 99 -5.01 27.57 5.48
C ALA A 99 -4.91 27.24 3.98
N ALA A 100 -3.90 27.81 3.30
CA ALA A 100 -3.66 27.56 1.87
C ALA A 100 -3.31 26.07 1.61
N GLU A 101 -2.53 25.45 2.47
CA GLU A 101 -2.18 24.04 2.36
C GLU A 101 -3.39 23.13 2.62
N VAL A 102 -4.23 23.45 3.59
CA VAL A 102 -5.48 22.72 3.83
C VAL A 102 -6.38 22.80 2.60
N ASP A 103 -6.56 24.00 2.02
CA ASP A 103 -7.33 24.18 0.80
C ASP A 103 -6.74 23.40 -0.39
N ARG A 104 -5.42 23.37 -0.52
CA ARG A 104 -4.73 22.58 -1.54
C ARG A 104 -5.05 21.08 -1.44
N TYR A 105 -5.04 20.50 -0.22
CA TYR A 105 -5.36 19.08 -0.05
C TYR A 105 -6.85 18.79 -0.19
N ILE A 106 -7.74 19.70 0.23
CA ILE A 106 -9.18 19.61 -0.02
C ILE A 106 -9.44 19.56 -1.53
N HIS A 107 -8.81 20.47 -2.29
CA HIS A 107 -8.92 20.49 -3.75
C HIS A 107 -8.34 19.21 -4.39
N THR A 108 -7.14 18.81 -4.01
CA THR A 108 -6.46 17.62 -4.55
C THR A 108 -7.30 16.36 -4.36
N MET A 109 -7.98 16.21 -3.21
CA MET A 109 -8.82 15.06 -2.92
C MET A 109 -10.26 15.19 -3.42
N GLY A 110 -10.64 16.33 -4.04
CA GLY A 110 -11.99 16.55 -4.54
C GLY A 110 -13.04 16.63 -3.44
N LEU A 111 -12.72 17.33 -2.34
CA LEU A 111 -13.56 17.46 -1.15
C LEU A 111 -14.23 18.85 -1.04
N GLN A 112 -14.12 19.70 -2.07
CA GLN A 112 -14.59 21.11 -2.01
C GLN A 112 -16.08 21.22 -1.63
N SER A 113 -16.92 20.39 -2.27
CA SER A 113 -18.38 20.43 -2.07
C SER A 113 -18.84 19.92 -0.69
N VAL A 114 -17.93 19.27 0.06
CA VAL A 114 -18.24 18.64 1.36
C VAL A 114 -17.31 19.12 2.48
N ARG A 115 -16.50 20.17 2.21
CA ARG A 115 -15.46 20.66 3.12
C ARG A 115 -15.96 20.99 4.53
N ASP A 116 -17.15 21.57 4.60
CA ASP A 116 -17.79 22.03 5.86
C ASP A 116 -18.80 21.02 6.41
N ASN A 117 -18.92 19.86 5.76
CA ASN A 117 -19.79 18.79 6.24
C ASN A 117 -19.10 17.99 7.33
N GLU A 118 -19.85 17.65 8.39
CA GLU A 118 -19.37 16.70 9.38
C GLU A 118 -19.08 15.34 8.76
N ILE A 119 -17.99 14.71 9.19
CA ILE A 119 -17.50 13.43 8.66
C ILE A 119 -18.56 12.33 8.69
N ARG A 120 -19.43 12.32 9.71
CA ARG A 120 -20.55 11.35 9.78
C ARG A 120 -21.56 11.45 8.64
N ARG A 121 -21.60 12.60 7.93
CA ARG A 121 -22.50 12.82 6.78
C ARG A 121 -21.84 12.52 5.45
N LEU A 122 -20.56 12.19 5.44
CA LEU A 122 -19.80 11.87 4.24
C LEU A 122 -20.02 10.42 3.83
N SER A 123 -20.00 10.17 2.51
CA SER A 123 -19.93 8.80 2.00
C SER A 123 -18.63 8.12 2.40
N GLY A 124 -18.57 6.78 2.39
CA GLY A 124 -17.36 6.02 2.73
C GLY A 124 -16.14 6.45 1.88
N GLY A 125 -16.34 6.69 0.58
CA GLY A 125 -15.29 7.19 -0.30
C GLY A 125 -14.82 8.61 0.04
N GLN A 126 -15.72 9.50 0.47
CA GLN A 126 -15.35 10.84 0.94
C GLN A 126 -14.57 10.75 2.26
N GLN A 127 -15.01 9.92 3.20
CA GLN A 127 -14.28 9.68 4.46
C GLN A 127 -12.87 9.13 4.19
N GLN A 128 -12.73 8.20 3.24
CA GLN A 128 -11.43 7.68 2.83
C GLN A 128 -10.53 8.78 2.26
N ARG A 129 -11.07 9.67 1.42
CA ARG A 129 -10.32 10.83 0.88
C ARG A 129 -9.90 11.81 1.97
N VAL A 130 -10.74 12.05 2.99
CA VAL A 130 -10.36 12.85 4.17
C VAL A 130 -9.23 12.18 4.93
N SER A 131 -9.30 10.88 5.18
CA SER A 131 -8.24 10.11 5.86
C SER A 131 -6.91 10.21 5.13
N ILE A 132 -6.93 10.10 3.80
CA ILE A 132 -5.74 10.24 2.96
C ILE A 132 -5.18 11.67 3.05
N ALA A 133 -6.03 12.70 2.91
CA ALA A 133 -5.62 14.09 3.01
C ALA A 133 -4.94 14.40 4.33
N LYS A 134 -5.52 13.90 5.45
CA LYS A 134 -4.95 14.01 6.80
C LYS A 134 -3.52 13.46 6.91
N GLU A 135 -3.27 12.31 6.30
CA GLU A 135 -1.95 11.69 6.37
C GLU A 135 -0.96 12.35 5.41
N LEU A 136 -1.40 12.75 4.22
CA LEU A 136 -0.54 13.40 3.23
C LEU A 136 -0.07 14.78 3.68
N ILE A 137 -0.95 15.60 4.29
CA ILE A 137 -0.62 16.96 4.76
C ILE A 137 0.46 16.96 5.84
N ARG A 138 0.69 15.84 6.50
CA ARG A 138 1.76 15.67 7.50
C ARG A 138 3.16 15.63 6.89
N GLY A 139 3.30 15.70 5.56
CA GLY A 139 4.57 15.83 4.85
C GLY A 139 5.50 14.63 4.93
N LYS A 140 5.02 13.47 5.37
CA LYS A 140 5.84 12.26 5.53
C LYS A 140 6.39 11.77 4.19
N ASN A 141 7.58 11.15 4.20
CA ASN A 141 8.28 10.70 2.99
C ASN A 141 7.83 9.32 2.50
N ILE A 142 7.24 8.51 3.39
CA ILE A 142 6.77 7.17 3.09
C ILE A 142 5.27 7.10 3.37
N ILE A 143 4.51 6.64 2.38
CA ILE A 143 3.07 6.45 2.49
C ILE A 143 2.81 4.94 2.40
N ILE A 144 2.16 4.39 3.40
CA ILE A 144 1.68 3.01 3.40
C ILE A 144 0.16 3.06 3.49
N ALA A 145 -0.52 2.59 2.45
CA ALA A 145 -1.96 2.61 2.33
C ALA A 145 -2.51 1.17 2.28
N ASP A 146 -3.34 0.81 3.25
CA ASP A 146 -3.88 -0.53 3.40
C ASP A 146 -5.31 -0.58 2.89
N GLU A 147 -5.51 -1.22 1.73
CA GLU A 147 -6.82 -1.49 1.10
C GLU A 147 -7.74 -0.25 1.01
N ILE A 148 -7.16 0.89 0.66
CA ILE A 148 -7.86 2.19 0.63
C ILE A 148 -8.92 2.32 -0.48
N ASP A 149 -8.95 1.40 -1.40
CA ASP A 149 -9.86 1.32 -2.54
C ASP A 149 -10.98 0.27 -2.35
N THR A 150 -11.01 -0.40 -1.22
CA THR A 150 -12.03 -1.40 -0.90
C THR A 150 -13.40 -0.75 -0.76
N GLY A 151 -14.40 -1.31 -1.45
CA GLY A 151 -15.77 -0.79 -1.45
C GLY A 151 -16.00 0.47 -2.28
N LEU A 152 -15.00 0.93 -3.03
CA LEU A 152 -15.13 2.01 -4.01
C LEU A 152 -15.46 1.43 -5.39
N ASP A 153 -16.24 2.18 -6.18
CA ASP A 153 -16.40 1.85 -7.59
C ASP A 153 -15.07 2.00 -8.37
N CYS A 154 -14.99 1.35 -9.54
CA CYS A 154 -13.76 1.30 -10.32
C CYS A 154 -13.24 2.69 -10.73
N GLY A 155 -14.14 3.63 -11.04
CA GLY A 155 -13.77 4.99 -11.43
C GLY A 155 -13.18 5.79 -10.29
N VAL A 156 -13.82 5.74 -9.11
CA VAL A 156 -13.36 6.41 -7.89
C VAL A 156 -12.05 5.81 -7.40
N SER A 157 -11.91 4.48 -7.43
CA SER A 157 -10.67 3.79 -7.08
C SER A 157 -9.52 4.22 -8.00
N ARG A 158 -9.76 4.25 -9.33
CA ARG A 158 -8.76 4.66 -10.30
C ARG A 158 -8.31 6.12 -10.11
N ASP A 159 -9.25 7.04 -9.90
CA ASP A 159 -8.95 8.46 -9.62
C ASP A 159 -8.09 8.60 -8.37
N LEU A 160 -8.45 7.91 -7.28
CA LEU A 160 -7.74 7.94 -6.01
C LEU A 160 -6.30 7.43 -6.15
N VAL A 161 -6.13 6.26 -6.76
CA VAL A 161 -4.80 5.66 -7.01
C VAL A 161 -3.96 6.56 -7.91
N SER A 162 -4.54 7.11 -8.97
CA SER A 162 -3.87 8.02 -9.90
C SER A 162 -3.33 9.27 -9.19
N LYS A 163 -4.15 9.88 -8.31
CA LYS A 163 -3.74 11.03 -7.48
C LYS A 163 -2.57 10.68 -6.56
N LEU A 164 -2.63 9.55 -5.86
CA LEU A 164 -1.54 9.09 -4.99
C LEU A 164 -0.25 8.83 -5.77
N CYS A 165 -0.33 8.16 -6.91
CA CYS A 165 0.82 7.93 -7.78
C CYS A 165 1.42 9.24 -8.31
N SER A 166 0.57 10.22 -8.65
CA SER A 166 1.01 11.56 -9.07
C SER A 166 1.75 12.29 -7.96
N ILE A 167 1.20 12.32 -6.74
CA ILE A 167 1.84 12.92 -5.56
C ILE A 167 3.17 12.23 -5.28
N THR A 168 3.21 10.90 -5.32
CA THR A 168 4.43 10.09 -5.14
C THR A 168 5.56 10.56 -6.03
N ARG A 169 5.28 10.71 -7.32
CA ARG A 169 6.29 11.11 -8.31
C ARG A 169 6.68 12.58 -8.18
N LYS A 170 5.70 13.49 -8.01
CA LYS A 170 5.94 14.93 -7.89
C LYS A 170 6.73 15.30 -6.63
N GLU A 171 6.40 14.67 -5.51
CA GLU A 171 7.00 14.97 -4.21
C GLU A 171 8.13 14.00 -3.85
N ASN A 172 8.54 13.11 -4.79
CA ASN A 172 9.60 12.12 -4.61
C ASN A 172 9.43 11.25 -3.35
N LYS A 173 8.19 10.84 -3.07
CA LYS A 173 7.84 9.98 -1.93
C LYS A 173 7.97 8.49 -2.27
N THR A 174 8.06 7.65 -1.26
CA THR A 174 7.89 6.20 -1.39
C THR A 174 6.45 5.86 -1.04
N THR A 175 5.68 5.31 -1.99
CA THR A 175 4.29 4.93 -1.71
C THR A 175 4.09 3.43 -1.89
N ILE A 176 3.48 2.80 -0.91
CA ILE A 176 3.16 1.37 -0.88
C ILE A 176 1.66 1.26 -0.67
N ILE A 177 0.97 0.68 -1.64
CA ILE A 177 -0.48 0.50 -1.60
C ILE A 177 -0.77 -0.99 -1.62
N ILE A 178 -1.48 -1.47 -0.61
CA ILE A 178 -2.06 -2.81 -0.62
C ILE A 178 -3.45 -2.70 -1.19
N SER A 179 -3.75 -3.53 -2.18
CA SER A 179 -5.07 -3.60 -2.78
C SER A 179 -5.38 -5.02 -3.25
N HIS A 180 -6.65 -5.34 -3.28
CA HIS A 180 -7.16 -6.52 -3.98
C HIS A 180 -7.51 -6.21 -5.43
N ASN A 181 -7.55 -4.93 -5.81
CA ASN A 181 -7.91 -4.47 -7.14
C ASN A 181 -6.69 -4.43 -8.06
N ILE A 182 -6.61 -5.40 -8.97
CA ILE A 182 -5.53 -5.51 -9.94
C ILE A 182 -5.77 -4.69 -11.22
N VAL A 183 -6.99 -4.17 -11.42
CA VAL A 183 -7.40 -3.47 -12.66
C VAL A 183 -6.57 -2.23 -12.95
N ASN A 184 -6.05 -1.57 -11.90
CA ASN A 184 -5.26 -0.35 -12.03
C ASN A 184 -3.74 -0.60 -11.96
N ILE A 185 -3.28 -1.82 -12.19
CA ILE A 185 -1.87 -2.23 -12.01
C ILE A 185 -0.90 -1.38 -12.84
N GLU A 186 -1.30 -0.88 -14.00
CA GLU A 186 -0.50 -0.06 -14.89
C GLU A 186 -0.18 1.35 -14.35
N LEU A 187 -0.93 1.83 -13.35
CA LEU A 187 -0.67 3.13 -12.70
C LEU A 187 0.57 3.09 -11.81
N TYR A 188 0.96 1.91 -11.35
CA TYR A 188 2.07 1.71 -10.43
C TYR A 188 3.41 1.56 -11.15
N ASP A 189 4.49 1.93 -10.46
CA ASP A 189 5.86 1.75 -10.97
C ASP A 189 6.39 0.35 -10.69
N ARG A 190 5.88 -0.31 -9.63
CA ARG A 190 6.24 -1.65 -9.21
C ARG A 190 5.04 -2.43 -8.70
N VAL A 191 5.15 -3.75 -8.77
CA VAL A 191 4.19 -4.67 -8.18
C VAL A 191 4.94 -5.71 -7.36
N VAL A 192 4.40 -6.03 -6.19
CA VAL A 192 4.82 -7.15 -5.35
C VAL A 192 3.65 -8.11 -5.22
N VAL A 193 3.87 -9.37 -5.54
CA VAL A 193 2.87 -10.44 -5.37
C VAL A 193 3.29 -11.26 -4.16
N LEU A 194 2.50 -11.16 -3.10
CA LEU A 194 2.68 -11.92 -1.86
C LEU A 194 1.68 -13.07 -1.85
N VAL A 195 2.16 -14.28 -1.67
CA VAL A 195 1.33 -15.50 -1.77
C VAL A 195 1.52 -16.37 -0.53
N LYS A 196 0.49 -17.13 -0.21
CA LYS A 196 0.53 -18.12 0.86
C LYS A 196 1.06 -19.43 0.30
N SER A 197 2.20 -19.90 0.82
CA SER A 197 2.81 -21.17 0.45
C SER A 197 2.03 -22.37 0.97
N SER A 198 2.35 -23.58 0.53
CA SER A 198 1.81 -24.83 1.06
C SER A 198 2.09 -24.99 2.57
N SER A 199 3.19 -24.42 3.07
CA SER A 199 3.52 -24.36 4.51
C SER A 199 2.71 -23.32 5.28
N LYS A 200 1.68 -22.73 4.68
CA LYS A 200 0.80 -21.68 5.24
C LYS A 200 1.55 -20.40 5.65
N CYS A 201 2.68 -20.14 5.05
CA CYS A 201 3.54 -18.99 5.29
C CYS A 201 3.54 -18.05 4.08
N GLY A 202 3.57 -16.75 4.31
CA GLY A 202 3.66 -15.77 3.23
C GLY A 202 5.05 -15.72 2.63
N GLY A 203 5.13 -15.69 1.30
CA GLY A 203 6.36 -15.57 0.53
C GLY A 203 6.15 -14.67 -0.69
N ILE A 204 7.24 -14.13 -1.26
CA ILE A 204 7.18 -13.29 -2.45
C ILE A 204 7.24 -14.15 -3.71
N ALA A 205 6.18 -14.13 -4.51
CA ALA A 205 6.11 -14.78 -5.80
C ALA A 205 6.62 -13.87 -6.94
N TYR A 206 6.57 -12.55 -6.76
CA TYR A 206 7.08 -11.58 -7.73
C TYR A 206 7.33 -10.22 -7.07
N ALA A 207 8.38 -9.53 -7.51
CA ALA A 207 8.61 -8.11 -7.21
C ALA A 207 9.31 -7.45 -8.39
N GLY A 208 8.59 -6.63 -9.16
CA GLY A 208 9.14 -6.06 -10.39
C GLY A 208 8.22 -5.06 -11.08
N SER A 209 8.47 -4.83 -12.38
CA SER A 209 7.67 -3.93 -13.21
C SER A 209 6.31 -4.55 -13.54
N PRO A 210 5.21 -3.74 -13.53
CA PRO A 210 3.91 -4.20 -14.04
C PRO A 210 3.96 -4.75 -15.46
N LYS A 211 4.83 -4.22 -16.31
CA LYS A 211 4.96 -4.64 -17.72
C LYS A 211 5.46 -6.09 -17.88
N GLN A 212 6.21 -6.60 -16.92
CA GLN A 212 6.82 -7.94 -16.98
C GLN A 212 6.02 -9.01 -16.23
N ILE A 213 5.03 -8.61 -15.44
CA ILE A 213 4.33 -9.54 -14.54
C ILE A 213 3.54 -10.60 -15.30
N ARG A 214 2.83 -10.23 -16.40
CA ARG A 214 2.07 -11.19 -17.22
C ARG A 214 2.99 -12.25 -17.82
N SER A 215 4.10 -11.85 -18.42
CA SER A 215 5.10 -12.77 -18.96
C SER A 215 5.72 -13.65 -17.88
N PHE A 216 5.96 -13.11 -16.67
CA PHE A 216 6.51 -13.89 -15.56
C PHE A 216 5.55 -14.99 -15.09
N PHE A 217 4.25 -14.66 -14.96
CA PHE A 217 3.20 -15.59 -14.56
C PHE A 217 2.63 -16.41 -15.73
N GLU A 218 3.06 -16.14 -16.98
CA GLU A 218 2.59 -16.83 -18.19
C GLU A 218 1.07 -16.74 -18.33
N VAL A 219 0.53 -15.53 -18.24
CA VAL A 219 -0.90 -15.22 -18.32
C VAL A 219 -1.15 -14.05 -19.27
N ASP A 220 -2.34 -14.03 -19.87
CA ASP A 220 -2.77 -12.95 -20.76
C ASP A 220 -3.47 -11.82 -19.99
N ASP A 221 -4.18 -12.14 -18.91
CA ASP A 221 -4.85 -11.16 -18.06
C ASP A 221 -4.19 -11.08 -16.66
N TYR A 222 -4.21 -9.88 -16.08
CA TYR A 222 -3.72 -9.66 -14.73
C TYR A 222 -4.52 -10.42 -13.67
N VAL A 223 -5.83 -10.62 -13.87
CA VAL A 223 -6.71 -11.35 -12.96
C VAL A 223 -6.26 -12.81 -12.82
N ASP A 224 -5.75 -13.42 -13.89
CA ASP A 224 -5.28 -14.79 -13.89
C ASP A 224 -4.04 -15.03 -13.03
N ILE A 225 -3.30 -13.96 -12.68
CA ILE A 225 -2.17 -14.05 -11.74
C ILE A 225 -2.62 -14.63 -10.41
N LEU A 226 -3.73 -14.11 -9.86
CA LEU A 226 -4.26 -14.59 -8.59
C LEU A 226 -4.82 -16.00 -8.72
N THR A 227 -5.45 -16.33 -9.85
CA THR A 227 -5.92 -17.68 -10.16
C THR A 227 -4.76 -18.70 -10.19
N ARG A 228 -3.59 -18.33 -10.73
CA ARG A 228 -2.41 -19.20 -10.72
C ARG A 228 -1.92 -19.51 -9.31
N VAL A 229 -1.91 -18.52 -8.42
CA VAL A 229 -1.27 -18.63 -7.09
C VAL A 229 -2.23 -18.94 -5.94
N ASN A 230 -3.54 -18.76 -6.09
CA ASN A 230 -4.52 -19.18 -5.09
C ASN A 230 -4.51 -20.71 -4.94
N ALA A 231 -4.82 -21.17 -3.74
CA ALA A 231 -4.97 -22.60 -3.46
C ALA A 231 -6.15 -23.20 -4.25
N ALA A 232 -6.10 -24.51 -4.52
CA ALA A 232 -7.13 -25.17 -5.30
C ALA A 232 -8.51 -25.14 -4.64
N ASP A 233 -8.56 -25.20 -3.32
CA ASP A 233 -9.78 -25.06 -2.50
C ASP A 233 -10.32 -23.62 -2.47
N GLU A 234 -9.51 -22.63 -2.87
CA GLU A 234 -9.88 -21.24 -3.07
C GLU A 234 -10.14 -20.89 -4.54
N GLY A 235 -10.30 -21.89 -5.42
CA GLY A 235 -10.56 -21.71 -6.84
C GLY A 235 -9.34 -21.38 -7.69
N GLY A 236 -8.13 -21.63 -7.19
CA GLY A 236 -6.88 -21.41 -7.88
C GLY A 236 -6.22 -22.68 -8.41
N ARG A 237 -5.00 -22.52 -8.97
CA ARG A 237 -4.18 -23.66 -9.48
C ARG A 237 -3.17 -24.17 -8.44
N GLY A 238 -3.01 -23.50 -7.30
CA GLY A 238 -2.10 -23.92 -6.23
C GLY A 238 -0.61 -23.78 -6.55
N GLU A 239 -0.24 -22.91 -7.50
CA GLU A 239 1.15 -22.79 -7.99
C GLU A 239 2.02 -21.81 -7.17
N ALA A 240 1.58 -21.42 -5.97
CA ALA A 240 2.27 -20.44 -5.11
C ALA A 240 3.74 -20.80 -4.87
N ASP A 241 4.03 -22.04 -4.46
CA ASP A 241 5.41 -22.49 -4.16
C ASP A 241 6.29 -22.53 -5.41
N TYR A 242 5.72 -22.83 -6.57
CA TYR A 242 6.44 -22.77 -7.84
C TYR A 242 6.89 -21.35 -8.13
N PHE A 243 6.00 -20.35 -8.02
CA PHE A 243 6.34 -18.96 -8.31
C PHE A 243 7.27 -18.34 -7.27
N ILE A 244 7.19 -18.72 -6.00
CA ILE A 244 8.15 -18.30 -4.98
C ILE A 244 9.56 -18.78 -5.39
N ARG A 245 9.74 -20.05 -5.76
CA ARG A 245 11.04 -20.59 -6.22
C ARG A 245 11.51 -19.96 -7.52
N LYS A 246 10.61 -19.80 -8.51
CA LYS A 246 10.90 -19.15 -9.79
C LYS A 246 11.41 -17.72 -9.56
N PHE A 247 10.76 -16.97 -8.68
CA PHE A 247 11.19 -15.61 -8.36
C PHE A 247 12.53 -15.56 -7.60
N ALA A 248 12.77 -16.46 -6.66
CA ALA A 248 14.06 -16.55 -5.97
C ALA A 248 15.21 -16.75 -6.96
N SER A 249 15.08 -17.72 -7.89
CA SER A 249 16.06 -17.99 -8.94
C SER A 249 16.22 -16.80 -9.92
N TYR A 250 15.13 -16.12 -10.27
CA TYR A 250 15.16 -14.91 -11.11
C TYR A 250 15.98 -13.80 -10.46
N ARG A 251 15.78 -13.56 -9.16
CA ARG A 251 16.48 -12.53 -8.40
C ARG A 251 17.99 -12.81 -8.28
N GLU A 252 18.38 -14.08 -8.07
CA GLU A 252 19.79 -14.47 -8.02
C GLU A 252 20.54 -14.17 -9.32
N ARG A 253 19.87 -14.37 -10.46
CA ARG A 253 20.42 -14.06 -11.79
C ARG A 253 20.59 -12.56 -12.03
N GLN A 254 19.68 -11.74 -11.47
CA GLN A 254 19.77 -10.27 -11.58
C GLN A 254 20.83 -9.67 -10.66
N GLY A 255 21.09 -10.27 -9.49
CA GLY A 255 22.11 -9.83 -8.54
C GLY A 255 23.55 -10.19 -8.96
N LYS A 256 23.72 -11.01 -10.00
CA LYS A 256 25.03 -11.40 -10.58
C LYS A 256 25.42 -10.58 -11.81
N LYS A 257 24.59 -9.67 -12.26
CA LYS A 257 24.86 -8.67 -13.31
C LYS A 257 25.08 -7.29 -12.69
#